data_c4e32f6930125bdaf6c24c35dab9dcf7
#
_entry.id   c4e32f6930125bdaf6c24c35dab9dcf7
#
_cell.length_a   1.000
_cell.length_b   1.000
_cell.length_c   1.000
_cell.angle_alpha   90.00
_cell.angle_beta   90.00
_cell.angle_gamma   90.00
#
_symmetry.space_group_name_H-M   'P 1'
#
loop_
_entity.id
_entity.type
_entity.pdbx_description
1 polymer ?
#
loop_
_entity_poly.entity_id
_entity_poly.type
_entity_poly.pdbx_seq_one_letter_code
_entity_poly.pdbx_strand_id
1 'polypeptide(L)'
;MSEYVIDAPERPSVAVDQSSARFPVRRVFCVGRNYAEHAREMGADPTREPPFFFTKPADAIVPAAGAVPYPPLTNDLHHEIELVVAIGRGGRAIAPADALSHVWGYGVGVDLTRRDLQAEAKKLSRPWDWAKGFDASGPVTALRPAAATGHPAAGRIWLAVNGETRQQGDLADMIWPVPDIIAAVSRSVELKAGDLIFTGTPAGVGALRPGDRVTGGVDGVAQFEFVVGAEV
;
A
#
# COMPACT_ATOMS: atom_id res chain seq x y z
N MET A 1 -32.77 -2.79 11.18
CA MET A 1 -31.51 -2.05 11.23
C MET A 1 -31.06 -2.05 12.66
N SER A 2 -29.78 -2.36 12.94
CA SER A 2 -29.28 -2.30 14.30
C SER A 2 -29.20 -0.84 14.74
N GLU A 3 -29.69 -0.52 15.93
CA GLU A 3 -29.55 0.78 16.54
C GLU A 3 -28.18 0.87 17.21
N TYR A 4 -27.39 1.90 16.90
CA TYR A 4 -26.10 2.13 17.52
C TYR A 4 -26.23 3.21 18.61
N VAL A 5 -25.41 3.13 19.65
CA VAL A 5 -25.43 4.11 20.75
C VAL A 5 -24.74 5.45 20.40
N ILE A 6 -24.00 5.48 19.28
CA ILE A 6 -23.42 6.66 18.62
C ILE A 6 -23.63 6.48 17.11
N ASP A 7 -23.52 7.56 16.34
CA ASP A 7 -23.56 7.47 14.89
C ASP A 7 -22.47 6.52 14.36
N ALA A 8 -22.87 5.65 13.43
CA ALA A 8 -21.90 4.74 12.81
C ALA A 8 -20.89 5.56 11.99
N PRO A 9 -19.59 5.30 12.13
CA PRO A 9 -18.58 5.98 11.32
C PRO A 9 -18.82 5.68 9.83
N GLU A 10 -18.47 6.63 8.97
CA GLU A 10 -18.47 6.39 7.54
C GLU A 10 -17.54 5.23 7.19
N ARG A 11 -17.98 4.41 6.24
CA ARG A 11 -17.14 3.31 5.76
C ARG A 11 -16.01 3.86 4.89
N PRO A 12 -14.73 3.61 5.24
CA PRO A 12 -13.61 3.96 4.40
C PRO A 12 -13.78 3.39 2.98
N SER A 13 -13.43 4.17 1.97
CA SER A 13 -13.62 3.75 0.58
C SER A 13 -12.65 4.47 -0.36
N VAL A 14 -12.28 3.80 -1.45
CA VAL A 14 -11.44 4.34 -2.52
C VAL A 14 -12.30 4.65 -3.74
N ALA A 15 -11.99 5.74 -4.44
CA ALA A 15 -12.63 6.07 -5.71
C ALA A 15 -12.38 4.97 -6.76
N VAL A 16 -13.31 4.81 -7.68
CA VAL A 16 -13.14 3.93 -8.85
C VAL A 16 -12.95 4.81 -10.08
N ASP A 17 -11.93 4.51 -10.88
CA ASP A 17 -11.63 5.25 -12.10
C ASP A 17 -12.83 5.28 -13.05
N GLN A 18 -13.13 6.45 -13.60
CA GLN A 18 -14.25 6.71 -14.52
C GLN A 18 -15.63 6.27 -13.99
N SER A 19 -15.84 6.27 -12.67
CA SER A 19 -17.08 5.86 -12.04
C SER A 19 -17.43 6.77 -10.85
N SER A 20 -18.72 6.96 -10.60
CA SER A 20 -19.21 7.55 -9.35
C SER A 20 -19.27 6.54 -8.20
N ALA A 21 -19.13 5.24 -8.48
CA ALA A 21 -19.08 4.20 -7.47
C ALA A 21 -17.77 4.28 -6.68
N ARG A 22 -17.79 3.74 -5.46
CA ARG A 22 -16.62 3.66 -4.59
C ARG A 22 -16.39 2.22 -4.15
N PHE A 23 -15.13 1.84 -4.06
CA PHE A 23 -14.73 0.54 -3.54
C PHE A 23 -14.64 0.62 -2.00
N PRO A 24 -15.45 -0.14 -1.25
CA PRO A 24 -15.42 -0.09 0.21
C PRO A 24 -14.17 -0.77 0.75
N VAL A 25 -13.45 -0.11 1.65
CA VAL A 25 -12.26 -0.68 2.29
C VAL A 25 -12.66 -1.39 3.58
N ARG A 26 -12.21 -2.64 3.72
CA ARG A 26 -12.43 -3.47 4.91
C ARG A 26 -11.18 -3.61 5.76
N ARG A 27 -10.09 -4.09 5.19
CA ARG A 27 -8.78 -4.23 5.83
C ARG A 27 -7.70 -3.89 4.82
N VAL A 28 -6.55 -3.48 5.33
CA VAL A 28 -5.37 -3.19 4.51
C VAL A 28 -4.22 -4.06 5.01
N PHE A 29 -3.74 -4.94 4.15
CA PHE A 29 -2.54 -5.74 4.36
C PHE A 29 -1.39 -5.13 3.59
N CYS A 30 -0.20 -5.13 4.17
CA CYS A 30 1.00 -4.63 3.54
C CYS A 30 2.08 -5.70 3.61
N VAL A 31 2.77 -5.94 2.50
CA VAL A 31 3.87 -6.90 2.41
C VAL A 31 5.17 -6.21 2.77
N GLY A 32 5.88 -6.73 3.75
CA GLY A 32 7.22 -6.22 4.06
C GLY A 32 8.28 -6.82 3.13
N ARG A 33 9.16 -5.96 2.56
CA ARG A 33 10.38 -6.37 1.83
C ARG A 33 10.13 -7.27 0.62
N ASN A 34 9.35 -6.82 -0.32
CA ASN A 34 9.00 -7.61 -1.50
C ASN A 34 9.85 -7.32 -2.75
N TYR A 35 10.90 -6.50 -2.64
CA TYR A 35 11.88 -6.28 -3.70
C TYR A 35 13.28 -6.54 -3.16
N ALA A 36 14.08 -7.32 -3.90
CA ALA A 36 15.37 -7.80 -3.42
C ALA A 36 16.34 -6.66 -3.08
N GLU A 37 16.40 -5.61 -3.89
CA GLU A 37 17.25 -4.46 -3.63
C GLU A 37 16.79 -3.67 -2.40
N HIS A 38 15.48 -3.46 -2.25
CA HIS A 38 14.93 -2.83 -1.05
C HIS A 38 15.21 -3.67 0.21
N ALA A 39 15.09 -4.99 0.12
CA ALA A 39 15.43 -5.87 1.25
C ALA A 39 16.90 -5.69 1.68
N ARG A 40 17.84 -5.60 0.72
CA ARG A 40 19.26 -5.34 0.99
C ARG A 40 19.48 -3.94 1.57
N GLU A 41 18.84 -2.91 1.03
CA GLU A 41 18.87 -1.54 1.56
C GLU A 41 18.46 -1.49 3.03
N MET A 42 17.48 -2.32 3.42
CA MET A 42 16.98 -2.43 4.79
C MET A 42 17.77 -3.44 5.66
N GLY A 43 18.88 -3.99 5.16
CA GLY A 43 19.78 -4.90 5.90
C GLY A 43 19.26 -6.34 6.05
N ALA A 44 18.35 -6.78 5.16
CA ALA A 44 17.80 -8.14 5.18
C ALA A 44 18.31 -9.00 4.01
N ASP A 45 18.24 -10.33 4.17
CA ASP A 45 18.53 -11.29 3.11
C ASP A 45 17.21 -11.67 2.39
N PRO A 46 17.01 -11.23 1.14
CA PRO A 46 15.75 -11.45 0.41
C PRO A 46 15.48 -12.93 0.11
N THR A 47 16.49 -13.80 0.20
CA THR A 47 16.39 -15.22 -0.22
C THR A 47 15.96 -16.16 0.89
N ARG A 48 15.89 -15.72 2.14
CA ARG A 48 15.72 -16.58 3.32
C ARG A 48 14.43 -16.39 4.09
N GLU A 49 13.72 -15.28 3.91
CA GLU A 49 12.55 -14.97 4.72
C GLU A 49 11.25 -15.23 3.94
N PRO A 50 10.27 -15.95 4.54
CA PRO A 50 8.92 -16.00 4.00
C PRO A 50 8.31 -14.59 4.01
N PRO A 51 7.26 -14.31 3.18
CA PRO A 51 6.62 -13.02 3.21
C PRO A 51 6.02 -12.76 4.58
N PHE A 52 6.31 -11.60 5.15
CA PHE A 52 5.66 -11.15 6.38
C PHE A 52 4.74 -9.98 6.09
N PHE A 53 3.75 -9.82 6.94
CA PHE A 53 2.69 -8.85 6.74
C PHE A 53 2.51 -7.98 7.98
N PHE A 54 2.18 -6.71 7.74
CA PHE A 54 1.63 -5.80 8.73
C PHE A 54 0.34 -5.20 8.16
N THR A 55 -0.37 -4.43 8.95
CA THR A 55 -1.63 -3.83 8.54
C THR A 55 -1.62 -2.32 8.71
N LYS A 56 -2.41 -1.63 7.89
CA LYS A 56 -2.85 -0.26 8.15
C LYS A 56 -4.34 -0.28 8.51
N PRO A 57 -4.82 0.63 9.37
CA PRO A 57 -6.25 0.83 9.56
C PRO A 57 -6.93 1.18 8.22
N ALA A 58 -8.16 0.76 8.05
CA ALA A 58 -8.90 1.04 6.81
C ALA A 58 -9.13 2.55 6.58
N ASP A 59 -9.29 3.31 7.64
CA ASP A 59 -9.47 4.76 7.66
C ASP A 59 -8.16 5.56 7.48
N ALA A 60 -7.01 4.89 7.52
CA ALA A 60 -5.73 5.48 7.09
C ALA A 60 -5.62 5.66 5.57
N ILE A 61 -6.55 5.08 4.79
CA ILE A 61 -6.57 5.20 3.34
C ILE A 61 -7.21 6.52 2.93
N VAL A 62 -6.44 7.33 2.21
CA VAL A 62 -6.86 8.62 1.67
C VAL A 62 -6.57 8.71 0.17
N PRO A 63 -7.18 9.66 -0.58
CA PRO A 63 -6.81 9.88 -1.97
C PRO A 63 -5.33 10.29 -2.11
N ALA A 64 -4.62 9.70 -3.07
CA ALA A 64 -3.27 10.13 -3.47
C ALA A 64 -3.36 11.39 -4.35
N ALA A 65 -3.95 12.46 -3.82
CA ALA A 65 -4.20 13.73 -4.51
C ALA A 65 -4.35 14.88 -3.51
N GLY A 66 -4.14 16.10 -3.97
CA GLY A 66 -4.28 17.30 -3.13
C GLY A 66 -3.20 17.38 -2.06
N ALA A 67 -3.57 17.63 -0.81
CA ALA A 67 -2.66 17.69 0.32
C ALA A 67 -2.80 16.43 1.19
N VAL A 68 -1.68 15.73 1.41
CA VAL A 68 -1.58 14.62 2.37
C VAL A 68 -0.86 15.16 3.60
N PRO A 69 -1.45 15.13 4.79
CA PRO A 69 -0.89 15.77 5.97
C PRO A 69 0.45 15.13 6.38
N TYR A 70 1.38 15.94 6.87
CA TYR A 70 2.57 15.43 7.55
C TYR A 70 2.18 14.96 8.96
N PRO A 71 2.44 13.71 9.33
CA PRO A 71 1.98 13.19 10.62
C PRO A 71 2.78 13.74 11.79
N PRO A 72 2.17 13.84 12.99
CA PRO A 72 2.90 14.21 14.20
C PRO A 72 3.85 13.10 14.66
N LEU A 73 4.69 13.38 15.65
CA LEU A 73 5.60 12.45 16.33
C LEU A 73 6.69 11.83 15.44
N THR A 74 7.02 12.45 14.31
CA THR A 74 8.13 12.02 13.45
C THR A 74 8.84 13.21 12.84
N ASN A 75 10.14 13.09 12.66
CA ASN A 75 10.96 13.99 11.84
C ASN A 75 11.52 13.29 10.61
N ASP A 76 11.10 12.06 10.36
CA ASP A 76 11.63 11.19 9.31
C ASP A 76 10.50 10.38 8.65
N LEU A 77 9.58 11.10 7.95
CA LEU A 77 8.51 10.50 7.16
C LEU A 77 9.04 10.04 5.82
N HIS A 78 8.97 8.75 5.52
CA HIS A 78 9.42 8.17 4.24
C HIS A 78 8.26 7.80 3.32
N HIS A 79 8.54 7.89 2.01
CA HIS A 79 7.68 7.35 0.95
C HIS A 79 8.07 5.91 0.61
N GLU A 80 7.08 5.08 0.29
CA GLU A 80 7.22 3.73 -0.25
C GLU A 80 6.11 3.52 -1.28
N ILE A 81 6.42 3.66 -2.59
CA ILE A 81 5.43 3.46 -3.66
C ILE A 81 5.15 1.97 -3.85
N GLU A 82 3.88 1.61 -4.02
CA GLU A 82 3.45 0.22 -4.12
C GLU A 82 2.29 0.04 -5.12
N LEU A 83 2.27 -1.11 -5.79
CA LEU A 83 1.05 -1.60 -6.42
C LEU A 83 0.06 -1.96 -5.32
N VAL A 84 -1.21 -1.56 -5.48
CA VAL A 84 -2.31 -1.89 -4.56
C VAL A 84 -3.27 -2.82 -5.25
N VAL A 85 -3.54 -3.97 -4.63
CA VAL A 85 -4.48 -4.99 -5.10
C VAL A 85 -5.77 -4.87 -4.31
N ALA A 86 -6.91 -4.77 -5.01
CA ALA A 86 -8.24 -4.73 -4.42
C ALA A 86 -8.93 -6.08 -4.55
N ILE A 87 -9.28 -6.71 -3.42
CA ILE A 87 -9.92 -8.03 -3.40
C ILE A 87 -11.44 -7.88 -3.57
N GLY A 88 -11.97 -8.51 -4.63
CA GLY A 88 -13.41 -8.52 -4.95
C GLY A 88 -14.15 -9.76 -4.50
N ARG A 89 -13.46 -10.88 -4.37
CA ARG A 89 -14.00 -12.16 -3.90
C ARG A 89 -13.16 -12.69 -2.76
N GLY A 90 -13.80 -13.01 -1.64
CA GLY A 90 -13.14 -13.59 -0.48
C GLY A 90 -12.75 -15.05 -0.66
N GLY A 91 -11.93 -15.56 0.28
CA GLY A 91 -11.54 -16.97 0.36
C GLY A 91 -10.51 -17.24 1.44
N ARG A 92 -10.34 -18.52 1.76
CA ARG A 92 -9.27 -19.06 2.62
C ARG A 92 -8.41 -20.02 1.84
N ALA A 93 -7.12 -20.10 2.16
CA ALA A 93 -6.15 -21.00 1.55
C ALA A 93 -6.27 -21.02 0.01
N ILE A 94 -6.37 -19.83 -0.58
CA ILE A 94 -6.49 -19.64 -2.02
C ILE A 94 -5.21 -20.15 -2.68
N ALA A 95 -5.33 -21.06 -3.65
CA ALA A 95 -4.18 -21.52 -4.40
C ALA A 95 -3.63 -20.40 -5.30
N PRO A 96 -2.32 -20.30 -5.52
CA PRO A 96 -1.74 -19.27 -6.41
C PRO A 96 -2.39 -19.26 -7.81
N ALA A 97 -2.72 -20.44 -8.36
CA ALA A 97 -3.37 -20.56 -9.66
C ALA A 97 -4.76 -19.91 -9.73
N ASP A 98 -5.46 -19.81 -8.61
CA ASP A 98 -6.81 -19.24 -8.51
C ASP A 98 -6.81 -17.79 -8.05
N ALA A 99 -5.69 -17.30 -7.53
CA ALA A 99 -5.59 -16.06 -6.79
C ALA A 99 -6.08 -14.84 -7.58
N LEU A 100 -5.72 -14.72 -8.85
CA LEU A 100 -6.10 -13.59 -9.69
C LEU A 100 -7.62 -13.50 -9.92
N SER A 101 -8.36 -14.62 -9.83
CA SER A 101 -9.81 -14.62 -9.92
C SER A 101 -10.50 -13.96 -8.69
N HIS A 102 -9.76 -13.69 -7.63
CA HIS A 102 -10.23 -13.00 -6.44
C HIS A 102 -10.02 -11.48 -6.51
N VAL A 103 -9.21 -11.00 -7.47
CA VAL A 103 -8.88 -9.59 -7.65
C VAL A 103 -10.00 -8.86 -8.38
N TRP A 104 -10.48 -7.77 -7.79
CA TRP A 104 -11.42 -6.84 -8.44
C TRP A 104 -10.68 -5.85 -9.35
N GLY A 105 -9.53 -5.36 -8.91
CA GLY A 105 -8.77 -4.34 -9.63
C GLY A 105 -7.51 -3.91 -8.91
N TYR A 106 -6.89 -2.86 -9.43
CA TYR A 106 -5.60 -2.36 -9.02
C TYR A 106 -5.60 -0.85 -8.86
N GLY A 107 -4.70 -0.36 -8.01
CA GLY A 107 -4.34 1.03 -7.86
C GLY A 107 -2.86 1.18 -7.56
N VAL A 108 -2.45 2.40 -7.31
CA VAL A 108 -1.10 2.74 -6.86
C VAL A 108 -1.22 3.46 -5.53
N GLY A 109 -0.43 3.07 -4.55
CA GLY A 109 -0.44 3.69 -3.24
C GLY A 109 0.96 4.07 -2.76
N VAL A 110 0.99 4.81 -1.66
CA VAL A 110 2.22 5.12 -0.95
C VAL A 110 2.07 4.64 0.49
N ASP A 111 2.90 3.67 0.89
CA ASP A 111 2.99 3.23 2.28
C ASP A 111 3.85 4.22 3.06
N LEU A 112 3.23 5.31 3.52
CA LEU A 112 3.92 6.31 4.33
C LEU A 112 4.38 5.70 5.65
N THR A 113 5.62 5.99 6.00
CA THR A 113 6.30 5.36 7.13
C THR A 113 6.99 6.39 8.00
N ARG A 114 6.67 6.43 9.28
CA ARG A 114 7.46 7.14 10.30
C ARG A 114 8.72 6.32 10.56
N ARG A 115 9.79 6.62 9.84
CA ARG A 115 10.98 5.77 9.76
C ARG A 115 11.76 5.69 11.07
N ASP A 116 11.81 6.80 11.79
CA ASP A 116 12.39 6.90 13.13
C ASP A 116 11.66 5.96 14.12
N LEU A 117 10.32 5.99 14.15
CA LEU A 117 9.53 5.10 15.00
C LEU A 117 9.66 3.63 14.60
N GLN A 118 9.76 3.35 13.28
CA GLN A 118 10.01 1.99 12.82
C GLN A 118 11.39 1.48 13.27
N ALA A 119 12.42 2.32 13.18
CA ALA A 119 13.76 1.98 13.64
C ALA A 119 13.79 1.68 15.14
N GLU A 120 13.11 2.50 15.95
CA GLU A 120 12.95 2.24 17.38
C GLU A 120 12.21 0.92 17.65
N ALA A 121 11.07 0.69 16.96
CA ALA A 121 10.31 -0.53 17.10
C ALA A 121 11.15 -1.78 16.76
N LYS A 122 11.94 -1.73 15.67
CA LYS A 122 12.88 -2.81 15.32
C LYS A 122 13.90 -3.06 16.41
N LYS A 123 14.55 -2.00 16.94
CA LYS A 123 15.55 -2.09 18.01
C LYS A 123 15.00 -2.72 19.29
N LEU A 124 13.73 -2.43 19.60
CA LEU A 124 13.04 -2.89 20.81
C LEU A 124 12.20 -4.16 20.60
N SER A 125 12.26 -4.76 19.39
CA SER A 125 11.43 -5.92 19.01
C SER A 125 9.93 -5.68 19.25
N ARG A 126 9.44 -4.47 18.94
CA ARG A 126 8.04 -4.05 19.07
C ARG A 126 7.31 -4.11 17.73
N PRO A 127 5.97 -4.20 17.73
CA PRO A 127 5.14 -4.05 16.51
C PRO A 127 5.37 -2.69 15.82
N TRP A 128 5.06 -2.63 14.51
CA TRP A 128 5.25 -1.42 13.68
C TRP A 128 4.02 -0.53 13.60
N ASP A 129 2.99 -0.80 14.38
CA ASP A 129 1.68 -0.15 14.28
C ASP A 129 1.79 1.39 14.32
N TRP A 130 2.55 1.96 15.28
CA TRP A 130 2.76 3.40 15.37
C TRP A 130 3.59 3.98 14.22
N ALA A 131 4.39 3.17 13.57
CA ALA A 131 5.21 3.60 12.44
C ALA A 131 4.46 3.52 11.11
N LYS A 132 3.47 2.62 10.99
CA LYS A 132 2.79 2.25 9.74
C LYS A 132 1.29 2.54 9.74
N GLY A 133 0.62 2.52 10.91
CA GLY A 133 -0.83 2.59 11.04
C GLY A 133 -1.32 3.92 11.60
N PHE A 134 -0.88 5.05 11.05
CA PHE A 134 -1.31 6.39 11.44
C PHE A 134 -2.27 7.00 10.41
N ASP A 135 -2.93 8.09 10.78
CA ASP A 135 -3.90 8.80 9.94
C ASP A 135 -3.28 9.23 8.61
N ALA A 136 -4.00 9.02 7.51
CA ALA A 136 -3.56 9.32 6.15
C ALA A 136 -2.24 8.60 5.72
N SER A 137 -1.86 7.52 6.39
CA SER A 137 -0.62 6.79 6.10
C SER A 137 -0.65 5.95 4.82
N GLY A 138 -1.80 5.86 4.15
CA GLY A 138 -1.99 5.09 2.92
C GLY A 138 -2.67 5.89 1.82
N PRO A 139 -2.04 6.91 1.22
CA PRO A 139 -2.57 7.56 0.03
C PRO A 139 -2.69 6.55 -1.13
N VAL A 140 -3.86 6.48 -1.78
CA VAL A 140 -4.15 5.54 -2.89
C VAL A 140 -4.84 6.26 -4.03
N THR A 141 -4.48 5.94 -5.27
CA THR A 141 -5.19 6.40 -6.48
C THR A 141 -6.61 5.86 -6.55
N ALA A 142 -7.43 6.38 -7.45
CA ALA A 142 -8.62 5.66 -7.88
C ALA A 142 -8.23 4.26 -8.35
N LEU A 143 -9.05 3.25 -7.98
CA LEU A 143 -8.85 1.86 -8.40
C LEU A 143 -9.39 1.65 -9.81
N ARG A 144 -8.66 0.90 -10.63
CA ARG A 144 -9.09 0.46 -11.95
C ARG A 144 -9.47 -1.02 -11.92
N PRO A 145 -10.62 -1.39 -12.49
CA PRO A 145 -11.04 -2.79 -12.56
C PRO A 145 -10.01 -3.64 -13.32
N ALA A 146 -9.78 -4.89 -12.88
CA ALA A 146 -8.90 -5.83 -13.58
C ALA A 146 -9.35 -6.11 -15.04
N ALA A 147 -10.63 -5.95 -15.33
CA ALA A 147 -11.15 -6.02 -16.69
C ALA A 147 -10.57 -4.94 -17.63
N ALA A 148 -10.12 -3.80 -17.08
CA ALA A 148 -9.52 -2.71 -17.84
C ALA A 148 -7.99 -2.73 -17.83
N THR A 149 -7.36 -3.22 -16.76
CA THR A 149 -5.90 -3.25 -16.61
C THR A 149 -5.27 -4.59 -16.96
N GLY A 150 -6.06 -5.66 -17.01
CA GLY A 150 -5.52 -7.02 -16.89
C GLY A 150 -4.99 -7.27 -15.47
N HIS A 151 -4.05 -8.20 -15.37
CA HIS A 151 -3.32 -8.50 -14.14
C HIS A 151 -1.84 -8.14 -14.35
N PRO A 152 -1.39 -6.94 -13.93
CA PRO A 152 -0.03 -6.48 -14.20
C PRO A 152 0.97 -7.36 -13.41
N ALA A 153 1.88 -8.01 -14.14
CA ALA A 153 2.96 -8.84 -13.59
C ALA A 153 4.35 -8.25 -13.92
N ALA A 154 4.40 -7.24 -14.77
CA ALA A 154 5.59 -6.51 -15.17
C ALA A 154 5.20 -5.07 -15.49
N GLY A 155 6.17 -4.19 -15.57
CA GLY A 155 5.99 -2.78 -15.88
C GLY A 155 6.61 -1.88 -14.83
N ARG A 156 6.95 -0.67 -15.27
CA ARG A 156 7.63 0.30 -14.43
C ARG A 156 6.75 0.73 -13.26
N ILE A 157 7.32 0.71 -12.06
CA ILE A 157 6.83 1.37 -10.85
C ILE A 157 7.83 2.47 -10.47
N TRP A 158 7.38 3.69 -10.20
CA TRP A 158 8.27 4.82 -9.96
C TRP A 158 7.64 5.89 -9.07
N LEU A 159 8.50 6.63 -8.34
CA LEU A 159 8.12 7.79 -7.54
C LEU A 159 9.20 8.87 -7.68
N ALA A 160 8.76 10.12 -7.79
CA ALA A 160 9.63 11.29 -7.80
C ALA A 160 9.17 12.29 -6.72
N VAL A 161 10.13 12.98 -6.11
CA VAL A 161 9.92 14.07 -5.16
C VAL A 161 10.49 15.34 -5.77
N ASN A 162 9.68 16.38 -5.89
CA ASN A 162 10.05 17.67 -6.49
C ASN A 162 10.63 17.53 -7.91
N GLY A 163 10.15 16.55 -8.69
CA GLY A 163 10.59 16.25 -10.04
C GLY A 163 11.85 15.37 -10.14
N GLU A 164 12.48 15.02 -9.02
CA GLU A 164 13.63 14.11 -8.98
C GLU A 164 13.17 12.68 -8.69
N THR A 165 13.48 11.73 -9.57
CA THR A 165 13.16 10.32 -9.37
C THR A 165 13.91 9.78 -8.15
N ARG A 166 13.16 9.22 -7.20
CA ARG A 166 13.68 8.61 -5.97
C ARG A 166 13.57 7.10 -5.98
N GLN A 167 12.44 6.58 -6.41
CA GLN A 167 12.21 5.13 -6.52
C GLN A 167 11.92 4.76 -7.97
N GLN A 168 12.49 3.68 -8.43
CA GLN A 168 12.19 3.06 -9.71
C GLN A 168 12.47 1.56 -9.66
N GLY A 169 11.56 0.76 -10.19
CA GLY A 169 11.67 -0.69 -10.31
C GLY A 169 10.74 -1.23 -11.38
N ASP A 170 10.67 -2.52 -11.47
CA ASP A 170 9.71 -3.25 -12.30
C ASP A 170 8.86 -4.18 -11.42
N LEU A 171 7.57 -4.34 -11.73
CA LEU A 171 6.72 -5.28 -11.02
C LEU A 171 7.21 -6.73 -11.11
N ALA A 172 7.95 -7.07 -12.17
CA ALA A 172 8.56 -8.38 -12.34
C ALA A 172 9.67 -8.67 -11.31
N ASP A 173 10.22 -7.62 -10.64
CA ASP A 173 11.25 -7.76 -9.62
C ASP A 173 10.68 -8.09 -8.23
N MET A 174 9.35 -8.21 -8.11
CA MET A 174 8.72 -8.67 -6.86
C MET A 174 9.21 -10.08 -6.50
N ILE A 175 9.71 -10.26 -5.28
CA ILE A 175 10.10 -11.58 -4.72
C ILE A 175 8.87 -12.48 -4.65
N TRP A 176 7.75 -11.93 -4.20
CA TRP A 176 6.45 -12.58 -4.10
C TRP A 176 5.48 -11.90 -5.07
N PRO A 177 5.18 -12.49 -6.24
CA PRO A 177 4.16 -11.98 -7.16
C PRO A 177 2.77 -11.94 -6.51
N VAL A 178 1.87 -11.14 -7.07
CA VAL A 178 0.50 -10.96 -6.54
C VAL A 178 -0.20 -12.29 -6.22
N PRO A 179 -0.15 -13.34 -7.06
CA PRO A 179 -0.77 -14.63 -6.73
C PRO A 179 -0.23 -15.25 -5.44
N ASP A 180 1.08 -15.18 -5.22
CA ASP A 180 1.73 -15.77 -4.06
C ASP A 180 1.44 -14.98 -2.78
N ILE A 181 1.36 -13.64 -2.90
CA ILE A 181 0.94 -12.77 -1.79
C ILE A 181 -0.48 -13.13 -1.35
N ILE A 182 -1.43 -13.21 -2.29
CA ILE A 182 -2.84 -13.58 -2.00
C ILE A 182 -2.90 -14.96 -1.34
N ALA A 183 -2.16 -15.93 -1.88
CA ALA A 183 -2.08 -17.27 -1.31
C ALA A 183 -1.52 -17.24 0.12
N ALA A 184 -0.45 -16.48 0.37
CA ALA A 184 0.17 -16.37 1.68
C ALA A 184 -0.77 -15.73 2.71
N VAL A 185 -1.39 -14.58 2.39
CA VAL A 185 -2.34 -13.90 3.28
C VAL A 185 -3.54 -14.78 3.58
N SER A 186 -4.10 -15.45 2.55
CA SER A 186 -5.32 -16.25 2.69
C SER A 186 -5.13 -17.53 3.52
N ARG A 187 -3.89 -17.97 3.73
CA ARG A 187 -3.58 -19.05 4.71
C ARG A 187 -3.70 -18.58 6.15
N SER A 188 -3.34 -17.32 6.42
CA SER A 188 -3.38 -16.75 7.77
C SER A 188 -4.78 -16.25 8.15
N VAL A 189 -5.47 -15.59 7.20
CA VAL A 189 -6.79 -15.00 7.43
C VAL A 189 -7.74 -15.33 6.29
N GLU A 190 -9.04 -15.23 6.52
CA GLU A 190 -10.02 -15.22 5.43
C GLU A 190 -10.02 -13.85 4.75
N LEU A 191 -9.57 -13.79 3.51
CA LEU A 191 -9.75 -12.60 2.67
C LEU A 191 -11.23 -12.40 2.37
N LYS A 192 -11.66 -11.15 2.26
CA LYS A 192 -13.04 -10.78 1.90
C LYS A 192 -13.03 -9.64 0.88
N ALA A 193 -14.14 -9.50 0.15
CA ALA A 193 -14.35 -8.33 -0.69
C ALA A 193 -14.18 -7.05 0.14
N GLY A 194 -13.44 -6.09 -0.40
CA GLY A 194 -13.06 -4.86 0.27
C GLY A 194 -11.68 -4.89 0.94
N ASP A 195 -10.99 -6.04 1.01
CA ASP A 195 -9.61 -6.07 1.48
C ASP A 195 -8.69 -5.46 0.41
N LEU A 196 -7.72 -4.63 0.85
CA LEU A 196 -6.64 -4.11 0.03
C LEU A 196 -5.32 -4.79 0.41
N ILE A 197 -4.44 -4.96 -0.58
CA ILE A 197 -3.09 -5.48 -0.35
C ILE A 197 -2.10 -4.52 -1.01
N PHE A 198 -1.23 -3.91 -0.22
CA PHE A 198 -0.04 -3.21 -0.66
C PHE A 198 1.05 -4.25 -0.87
N THR A 199 1.68 -4.24 -2.05
CA THR A 199 2.51 -5.37 -2.51
C THR A 199 4.00 -5.24 -2.21
N GLY A 200 4.39 -4.19 -1.49
CA GLY A 200 5.80 -3.87 -1.23
C GLY A 200 6.38 -2.89 -2.24
N THR A 201 7.47 -2.25 -1.85
CA THR A 201 8.09 -1.11 -2.53
C THR A 201 9.47 -1.46 -3.09
N PRO A 202 9.89 -0.88 -4.25
CA PRO A 202 11.26 -0.95 -4.73
C PRO A 202 12.21 -0.10 -3.87
N ALA A 203 13.53 -0.28 -4.06
CA ALA A 203 14.58 0.51 -3.42
C ALA A 203 14.48 2.02 -3.72
N GLY A 204 15.18 2.83 -2.93
CA GLY A 204 15.22 4.28 -3.06
C GLY A 204 14.21 4.99 -2.18
N VAL A 205 13.74 4.35 -1.10
CA VAL A 205 12.90 5.00 -0.08
C VAL A 205 13.64 6.19 0.55
N GLY A 206 12.91 7.24 0.89
CA GLY A 206 13.54 8.46 1.40
C GLY A 206 12.57 9.39 2.10
N ALA A 207 13.16 10.37 2.81
CA ALA A 207 12.41 11.31 3.62
C ALA A 207 11.61 12.31 2.78
N LEU A 208 10.42 12.63 3.26
CA LEU A 208 9.53 13.69 2.79
C LEU A 208 9.50 14.82 3.80
N ARG A 209 9.25 16.03 3.30
CA ARG A 209 9.08 17.24 4.11
C ARG A 209 7.77 17.94 3.76
N PRO A 210 7.18 18.71 4.68
CA PRO A 210 6.07 19.59 4.33
C PRO A 210 6.41 20.49 3.13
N GLY A 211 5.52 20.55 2.15
CA GLY A 211 5.70 21.27 0.89
C GLY A 211 6.26 20.43 -0.25
N ASP A 212 6.76 19.22 -0.01
CA ASP A 212 7.24 18.36 -1.09
C ASP A 212 6.10 17.93 -2.02
N ARG A 213 6.35 18.02 -3.32
CA ARG A 213 5.47 17.51 -4.38
C ARG A 213 5.89 16.10 -4.72
N VAL A 214 5.00 15.16 -4.49
CA VAL A 214 5.22 13.74 -4.74
C VAL A 214 4.40 13.31 -5.95
N THR A 215 5.10 12.76 -6.95
CA THR A 215 4.47 12.17 -8.13
C THR A 215 4.91 10.73 -8.26
N GLY A 216 4.06 9.88 -8.81
CA GLY A 216 4.42 8.48 -8.99
C GLY A 216 3.39 7.70 -9.77
N GLY A 217 3.71 6.45 -10.09
CA GLY A 217 2.79 5.62 -10.82
C GLY A 217 3.31 4.23 -11.11
N VAL A 218 2.39 3.42 -11.64
CA VAL A 218 2.66 2.11 -12.25
C VAL A 218 2.12 2.15 -13.66
N ASP A 219 2.97 1.82 -14.64
CA ASP A 219 2.60 1.83 -16.05
C ASP A 219 1.40 0.92 -16.31
N GLY A 220 0.43 1.43 -17.07
CA GLY A 220 -0.82 0.71 -17.38
C GLY A 220 -1.84 0.64 -16.23
N VAL A 221 -1.49 1.06 -15.01
CA VAL A 221 -2.39 1.04 -13.84
C VAL A 221 -2.88 2.45 -13.51
N ALA A 222 -2.06 3.29 -12.92
CA ALA A 222 -2.42 4.66 -12.55
C ALA A 222 -1.18 5.51 -12.27
N GLN A 223 -1.38 6.84 -12.23
CA GLN A 223 -0.41 7.82 -11.77
C GLN A 223 -1.08 8.74 -10.75
N PHE A 224 -0.27 9.37 -9.91
CA PHE A 224 -0.75 10.29 -8.89
C PHE A 224 0.17 11.49 -8.73
N GLU A 225 -0.39 12.52 -8.12
CA GLU A 225 0.32 13.68 -7.61
C GLU A 225 -0.36 14.16 -6.33
N PHE A 226 0.42 14.39 -5.29
CA PHE A 226 -0.01 15.07 -4.08
C PHE A 226 1.10 15.96 -3.53
N VAL A 227 0.74 16.87 -2.65
CA VAL A 227 1.70 17.70 -1.88
C VAL A 227 1.67 17.23 -0.43
N VAL A 228 2.84 17.12 0.17
CA VAL A 228 2.96 16.88 1.61
C VAL A 228 2.49 18.14 2.34
N GLY A 229 1.40 18.04 3.08
CA GLY A 229 0.80 19.14 3.81
C GLY A 229 1.62 19.60 5.02
N ALA A 230 1.08 20.56 5.75
CA ALA A 230 1.63 20.94 7.04
C ALA A 230 1.50 19.79 8.06
N GLU A 231 2.28 19.84 9.10
CA GLU A 231 2.14 18.98 10.27
C GLU A 231 0.79 19.25 10.95
N VAL A 232 0.09 18.19 11.36
CA VAL A 232 -1.22 18.22 12.03
C VAL A 232 -1.09 17.86 13.50
#